data_4923a931bc8a6038e81676cbefc81f52
#
_entry.id   4923a931bc8a6038e81676cbefc81f52
#
_cell.length_a   1.000
_cell.length_b   1.000
_cell.length_c   1.000
_cell.angle_alpha   90.00
_cell.angle_beta   90.00
_cell.angle_gamma   90.00
#
_symmetry.space_group_name_H-M   'P 1'
#
loop_
_entity.id
_entity.type
_entity.pdbx_description
1 polymer ?
#
loop_
_entity_poly.entity_id
_entity_poly.type
_entity_poly.pdbx_seq_one_letter_code
_entity_poly.pdbx_strand_id
1 'polypeptide(L)'
;MNMISDAVSAIKNIRIQDVLDIAIIAAMIFALLTWFKTRASRFVLIGILLLGAVYLAARFLQLYLTVIVLQGFFAILLFVLVVIFQDDLRGVFERLAMFGNLGKVSAPVSALDRSADIIAEAAGNLAKKHIGALIVVHGTDPLGRHINGGTALDGQLSPVLLESIFTPNSPGHDGAVLVREDRALLFGVHLPLSADISQYENIGLRHTAALGLSERSDALCIVVSEERGTISVAAGGALSTVHGPSVLNEIIKKHYARCCPAPKGRPLSSWIRESTKEKAIAILLAFVLWVAVGYQRDTLRRDFMIPVEYKNIPQVWQIEEPRLTEAKVILQGSAQAFRLLHEKSLRLSLDLSSISETNREFSLGRE
;
A
#
# COMPACT_ATOMS: atom_id res chain seq x y z
N MET A 1 2.92 -30.65 24.56
CA MET A 1 1.84 -31.32 23.79
C MET A 1 0.53 -30.50 23.74
N ASN A 2 0.55 -29.26 24.26
CA ASN A 2 -0.66 -28.41 24.40
C ASN A 2 -0.87 -27.36 23.28
N MET A 3 0.15 -27.06 22.49
CA MET A 3 0.05 -26.02 21.44
C MET A 3 -0.92 -26.35 20.30
N ILE A 4 -1.05 -27.63 19.95
CA ILE A 4 -1.95 -28.05 18.85
C ILE A 4 -3.41 -28.10 19.33
N SER A 5 -3.66 -28.54 20.56
CA SER A 5 -5.01 -28.57 21.15
C SER A 5 -5.57 -27.14 21.36
N ASP A 6 -4.71 -26.22 21.73
CA ASP A 6 -5.10 -24.83 21.99
C ASP A 6 -5.31 -24.05 20.69
N ALA A 7 -4.51 -24.34 19.64
CA ALA A 7 -4.75 -23.81 18.31
C ALA A 7 -6.08 -24.33 17.71
N VAL A 8 -6.43 -25.58 17.94
CA VAL A 8 -7.71 -26.17 17.53
C VAL A 8 -8.89 -25.55 18.29
N SER A 9 -8.72 -25.24 19.57
CA SER A 9 -9.74 -24.56 20.36
C SER A 9 -9.94 -23.09 19.95
N ALA A 10 -8.87 -22.39 19.57
CA ALA A 10 -8.92 -21.03 19.03
C ALA A 10 -9.69 -20.99 17.70
N ILE A 11 -9.49 -21.97 16.83
CA ILE A 11 -10.20 -22.08 15.54
C ILE A 11 -11.70 -22.31 15.77
N LYS A 12 -12.10 -23.00 16.84
CA LYS A 12 -13.51 -23.32 17.12
C LYS A 12 -14.33 -22.12 17.63
N ASN A 13 -13.66 -21.05 18.08
CA ASN A 13 -14.27 -19.83 18.64
C ASN A 13 -13.98 -18.57 17.80
N ILE A 14 -13.77 -18.70 16.48
CA ILE A 14 -13.53 -17.57 15.58
C ILE A 14 -14.78 -16.67 15.55
N ARG A 15 -14.60 -15.41 15.94
CA ARG A 15 -15.63 -14.36 15.86
C ARG A 15 -15.52 -13.66 14.49
N ILE A 16 -16.61 -13.02 14.05
CA ILE A 16 -16.62 -12.20 12.81
C ILE A 16 -15.50 -11.14 12.85
N GLN A 17 -15.19 -10.62 14.03
CA GLN A 17 -14.10 -9.65 14.25
C GLN A 17 -12.72 -10.23 13.92
N ASP A 18 -12.47 -11.49 14.25
CA ASP A 18 -11.20 -12.17 13.97
C ASP A 18 -11.00 -12.39 12.46
N VAL A 19 -12.08 -12.68 11.75
CA VAL A 19 -12.06 -12.80 10.27
C VAL A 19 -11.75 -11.44 9.61
N LEU A 20 -12.36 -10.36 10.11
CA LEU A 20 -12.08 -9.00 9.66
C LEU A 20 -10.63 -8.60 9.93
N ASP A 21 -10.09 -8.92 11.10
CA ASP A 21 -8.70 -8.65 11.48
C ASP A 21 -7.72 -9.36 10.54
N ILE A 22 -7.93 -10.66 10.31
CA ILE A 22 -7.14 -11.44 9.34
C ILE A 22 -7.25 -10.85 7.94
N ALA A 23 -8.44 -10.45 7.50
CA ALA A 23 -8.64 -9.88 6.17
C ALA A 23 -7.92 -8.56 5.98
N ILE A 24 -7.97 -7.66 6.98
CA ILE A 24 -7.28 -6.37 6.94
C ILE A 24 -5.76 -6.58 6.92
N ILE A 25 -5.23 -7.44 7.81
CA ILE A 25 -3.81 -7.75 7.86
C ILE A 25 -3.35 -8.42 6.57
N ALA A 26 -4.13 -9.35 6.02
CA ALA A 26 -3.83 -9.99 4.74
C ALA A 26 -3.80 -8.98 3.58
N ALA A 27 -4.73 -8.01 3.56
CA ALA A 27 -4.74 -6.94 2.56
C ALA A 27 -3.50 -6.04 2.69
N MET A 28 -3.08 -5.70 3.91
CA MET A 28 -1.86 -4.92 4.17
C MET A 28 -0.60 -5.68 3.72
N ILE A 29 -0.49 -6.96 4.07
CA ILE A 29 0.64 -7.81 3.66
C ILE A 29 0.65 -7.97 2.13
N PHE A 30 -0.51 -8.18 1.50
CA PHE A 30 -0.61 -8.28 0.05
C PHE A 30 -0.18 -6.99 -0.66
N ALA A 31 -0.62 -5.83 -0.17
CA ALA A 31 -0.21 -4.53 -0.69
C ALA A 31 1.32 -4.35 -0.56
N LEU A 32 1.89 -4.73 0.58
CA LEU A 32 3.32 -4.67 0.83
C LEU A 32 4.10 -5.60 -0.12
N LEU A 33 3.69 -6.87 -0.26
CA LEU A 33 4.33 -7.84 -1.14
C LEU A 33 4.27 -7.40 -2.62
N THR A 34 3.14 -6.84 -3.04
CA THR A 34 2.97 -6.33 -4.41
C THR A 34 3.86 -5.12 -4.66
N TRP A 35 3.98 -4.23 -3.69
CA TRP A 35 4.84 -3.06 -3.75
C TRP A 35 6.33 -3.45 -3.85
N PHE A 36 6.78 -4.41 -3.05
CA PHE A 36 8.17 -4.90 -3.10
C PHE A 36 8.51 -5.67 -4.39
N LYS A 37 7.53 -6.23 -5.09
CA LYS A 37 7.75 -6.99 -6.33
C LYS A 37 8.22 -6.09 -7.49
N THR A 38 7.85 -4.82 -7.49
CA THR A 38 8.09 -3.89 -8.60
C THR A 38 9.45 -3.21 -8.57
N ARG A 39 10.28 -3.38 -7.50
CA ARG A 39 11.55 -2.66 -7.35
C ARG A 39 12.65 -3.53 -6.76
N ALA A 40 13.92 -3.10 -6.96
CA ALA A 40 15.18 -3.80 -6.67
C ALA A 40 15.42 -4.25 -5.21
N SER A 41 14.41 -4.25 -4.34
CA SER A 41 14.57 -4.47 -2.90
C SER A 41 14.31 -5.92 -2.44
N ARG A 42 14.37 -6.91 -3.34
CA ARG A 42 14.22 -8.35 -2.96
C ARG A 42 15.22 -8.77 -1.89
N PHE A 43 16.45 -8.26 -1.98
CA PHE A 43 17.51 -8.56 -1.02
C PHE A 43 17.21 -7.99 0.37
N VAL A 44 16.63 -6.77 0.44
CA VAL A 44 16.21 -6.14 1.69
C VAL A 44 15.08 -6.94 2.34
N LEU A 45 14.09 -7.36 1.55
CA LEU A 45 12.99 -8.21 2.04
C LEU A 45 13.51 -9.54 2.61
N ILE A 46 14.42 -10.21 1.91
CA ILE A 46 15.04 -11.47 2.37
C ILE A 46 15.78 -11.24 3.69
N GLY A 47 16.54 -10.14 3.81
CA GLY A 47 17.24 -9.76 5.04
C GLY A 47 16.29 -9.55 6.22
N ILE A 48 15.20 -8.83 6.01
CA ILE A 48 14.17 -8.60 7.04
C ILE A 48 13.49 -9.91 7.45
N LEU A 49 13.15 -10.77 6.49
CA LEU A 49 12.55 -12.08 6.78
C LEU A 49 13.50 -12.99 7.57
N LEU A 50 14.78 -13.00 7.21
CA LEU A 50 15.80 -13.78 7.93
C LEU A 50 15.94 -13.30 9.38
N LEU A 51 16.04 -11.98 9.60
CA LEU A 51 16.08 -11.38 10.94
C LEU A 51 14.80 -11.67 11.73
N GLY A 52 13.63 -11.60 11.07
CA GLY A 52 12.35 -11.97 11.68
C GLY A 52 12.30 -13.43 12.10
N ALA A 53 12.84 -14.34 11.27
CA ALA A 53 12.95 -15.76 11.62
C ALA A 53 13.87 -15.99 12.84
N VAL A 54 15.01 -15.28 12.89
CA VAL A 54 15.93 -15.33 14.05
C VAL A 54 15.23 -14.80 15.32
N TYR A 55 14.47 -13.71 15.21
CA TYR A 55 13.69 -13.19 16.33
C TYR A 55 12.65 -14.17 16.84
N LEU A 56 11.90 -14.82 15.94
CA LEU A 56 10.92 -15.84 16.32
C LEU A 56 11.59 -17.06 16.98
N ALA A 57 12.73 -17.51 16.43
CA ALA A 57 13.51 -18.60 17.01
C ALA A 57 14.04 -18.23 18.41
N ALA A 58 14.59 -17.03 18.57
CA ALA A 58 15.07 -16.55 19.86
C ALA A 58 13.93 -16.48 20.91
N ARG A 59 12.75 -16.05 20.49
CA ARG A 59 11.56 -16.02 21.35
C ARG A 59 11.08 -17.42 21.72
N PHE A 60 11.08 -18.35 20.77
CA PHE A 60 10.70 -19.74 21.01
C PHE A 60 11.67 -20.43 21.98
N LEU A 61 12.98 -20.18 21.86
CA LEU A 61 14.04 -20.69 22.71
C LEU A 61 14.16 -19.92 24.04
N GLN A 62 13.28 -18.92 24.29
CA GLN A 62 13.29 -18.07 25.48
C GLN A 62 14.62 -17.33 25.73
N LEU A 63 15.32 -16.96 24.67
CA LEU A 63 16.59 -16.21 24.70
C LEU A 63 16.33 -14.73 24.99
N TYR A 64 16.15 -14.38 26.25
CA TYR A 64 15.73 -13.05 26.70
C TYR A 64 16.63 -11.92 26.19
N LEU A 65 17.95 -12.05 26.33
CA LEU A 65 18.90 -11.03 25.88
C LEU A 65 18.85 -10.81 24.36
N THR A 66 18.82 -11.90 23.59
CA THR A 66 18.74 -11.84 22.12
C THR A 66 17.46 -11.16 21.64
N VAL A 67 16.33 -11.43 22.31
CA VAL A 67 15.05 -10.78 21.98
C VAL A 67 15.10 -9.27 22.21
N ILE A 68 15.65 -8.81 23.36
CA ILE A 68 15.78 -7.36 23.65
C ILE A 68 16.69 -6.68 22.62
N VAL A 69 17.85 -7.26 22.34
CA VAL A 69 18.79 -6.68 21.34
C VAL A 69 18.16 -6.60 19.98
N LEU A 70 17.46 -7.66 19.53
CA LEU A 70 16.76 -7.66 18.25
C LEU A 70 15.60 -6.65 18.21
N GLN A 71 14.86 -6.46 19.29
CA GLN A 71 13.82 -5.42 19.36
C GLN A 71 14.40 -4.02 19.17
N GLY A 72 15.50 -3.69 19.86
CA GLY A 72 16.21 -2.44 19.67
C GLY A 72 16.71 -2.27 18.22
N PHE A 73 17.28 -3.33 17.65
CA PHE A 73 17.74 -3.33 16.26
C PHE A 73 16.58 -3.11 15.27
N PHE A 74 15.43 -3.76 15.46
CA PHE A 74 14.26 -3.54 14.61
C PHE A 74 13.73 -2.11 14.68
N ALA A 75 13.77 -1.47 15.84
CA ALA A 75 13.36 -0.08 15.98
C ALA A 75 14.25 0.85 15.15
N ILE A 76 15.58 0.65 15.20
CA ILE A 76 16.55 1.39 14.40
C ILE A 76 16.38 1.07 12.91
N LEU A 77 16.23 -0.22 12.57
CA LEU A 77 16.04 -0.67 11.19
C LEU A 77 14.78 -0.05 10.57
N LEU A 78 13.68 0.03 11.31
CA LEU A 78 12.45 0.69 10.86
C LEU A 78 12.69 2.16 10.54
N PHE A 79 13.40 2.88 11.40
CA PHE A 79 13.75 4.27 11.16
C PHE A 79 14.61 4.44 9.91
N VAL A 80 15.66 3.63 9.76
CA VAL A 80 16.54 3.64 8.58
C VAL A 80 15.76 3.31 7.31
N LEU A 81 14.82 2.34 7.39
CA LEU A 81 13.99 1.96 6.27
C LEU A 81 13.08 3.12 5.82
N VAL A 82 12.47 3.84 6.77
CA VAL A 82 11.64 5.03 6.46
C VAL A 82 12.47 6.10 5.76
N VAL A 83 13.71 6.33 6.21
CA VAL A 83 14.62 7.31 5.59
C VAL A 83 15.05 6.87 4.18
N ILE A 84 15.37 5.58 3.97
CA ILE A 84 15.76 5.07 2.66
C ILE A 84 14.58 5.13 1.66
N PHE A 85 13.38 4.82 2.12
CA PHE A 85 12.18 4.77 1.27
C PHE A 85 11.31 6.03 1.35
N GLN A 86 11.84 7.16 1.88
CA GLN A 86 11.07 8.40 2.01
C GLN A 86 10.46 8.87 0.69
N ASP A 87 11.20 8.76 -0.43
CA ASP A 87 10.72 9.18 -1.74
C ASP A 87 9.62 8.25 -2.28
N ASP A 88 9.71 6.96 -2.00
CA ASP A 88 8.69 6.00 -2.36
C ASP A 88 7.43 6.17 -1.53
N LEU A 89 7.57 6.44 -0.22
CA LEU A 89 6.46 6.77 0.67
C LEU A 89 5.75 8.04 0.22
N ARG A 90 6.50 9.09 -0.13
CA ARG A 90 5.95 10.32 -0.69
C ARG A 90 5.14 10.04 -1.95
N GLY A 91 5.66 9.20 -2.87
CA GLY A 91 4.93 8.80 -4.07
C GLY A 91 3.63 8.05 -3.79
N VAL A 92 3.58 7.23 -2.72
CA VAL A 92 2.35 6.56 -2.26
C VAL A 92 1.34 7.59 -1.75
N PHE A 93 1.77 8.55 -0.92
CA PHE A 93 0.88 9.60 -0.41
C PHE A 93 0.36 10.52 -1.52
N GLU A 94 1.19 10.85 -2.51
CA GLU A 94 0.77 11.62 -3.69
C GLU A 94 -0.30 10.85 -4.49
N ARG A 95 -0.15 9.54 -4.67
CA ARG A 95 -1.17 8.70 -5.31
C ARG A 95 -2.45 8.62 -4.50
N LEU A 96 -2.37 8.47 -3.17
CA LEU A 96 -3.54 8.48 -2.28
C LEU A 96 -4.27 9.83 -2.32
N ALA A 97 -3.56 10.94 -2.37
CA ALA A 97 -4.15 12.26 -2.53
C ALA A 97 -4.88 12.42 -3.89
N MET A 98 -4.36 11.79 -4.95
CA MET A 98 -5.03 11.76 -6.25
C MET A 98 -6.28 10.88 -6.25
N PHE A 99 -6.37 9.84 -5.41
CA PHE A 99 -7.60 9.06 -5.22
C PHE A 99 -8.76 9.90 -4.66
N GLY A 100 -8.47 10.95 -3.87
CA GLY A 100 -9.48 11.92 -3.43
C GLY A 100 -10.03 12.79 -4.57
N ASN A 101 -9.37 12.83 -5.73
CA ASN A 101 -9.74 13.59 -6.91
C ASN A 101 -10.36 12.70 -8.02
N LEU A 102 -11.03 11.62 -7.64
CA LEU A 102 -11.72 10.65 -8.52
C LEU A 102 -12.85 11.26 -9.40
N GLY A 103 -13.00 12.59 -9.38
CA GLY A 103 -13.92 13.32 -10.25
C GLY A 103 -13.37 13.70 -11.62
N LYS A 104 -12.08 13.52 -11.92
CA LYS A 104 -11.57 13.70 -13.27
C LYS A 104 -11.81 12.42 -14.06
N VAL A 105 -12.88 12.44 -14.82
CA VAL A 105 -13.24 11.44 -15.82
C VAL A 105 -12.00 11.20 -16.69
N SER A 106 -11.45 9.98 -16.64
CA SER A 106 -10.41 9.56 -17.60
C SER A 106 -10.92 9.82 -19.00
N ALA A 107 -10.07 10.38 -19.87
CA ALA A 107 -10.46 10.67 -21.25
C ALA A 107 -11.07 9.41 -21.89
N PRO A 108 -12.12 9.54 -22.66
CA PRO A 108 -12.72 8.40 -23.35
C PRO A 108 -11.68 7.71 -24.24
N VAL A 109 -11.73 6.41 -24.36
CA VAL A 109 -10.78 5.59 -25.15
C VAL A 109 -10.57 6.18 -26.56
N SER A 110 -11.62 6.73 -27.16
CA SER A 110 -11.56 7.40 -28.47
C SER A 110 -10.68 8.67 -28.48
N ALA A 111 -10.52 9.34 -27.34
CA ALA A 111 -9.62 10.50 -27.23
C ALA A 111 -8.15 10.04 -27.12
N LEU A 112 -7.87 8.95 -26.39
CA LEU A 112 -6.53 8.37 -26.30
C LEU A 112 -6.05 7.80 -27.63
N ASP A 113 -6.94 7.15 -28.37
CA ASP A 113 -6.64 6.65 -29.74
C ASP A 113 -6.30 7.81 -30.67
N ARG A 114 -7.08 8.90 -30.61
CA ARG A 114 -6.81 10.12 -31.39
C ARG A 114 -5.46 10.74 -31.02
N SER A 115 -5.13 10.78 -29.73
CA SER A 115 -3.83 11.31 -29.27
C SER A 115 -2.66 10.48 -29.79
N ALA A 116 -2.81 9.15 -29.84
CA ALA A 116 -1.81 8.27 -30.44
C ALA A 116 -1.61 8.55 -31.91
N ASP A 117 -2.71 8.75 -32.66
CA ASP A 117 -2.66 9.09 -34.09
C ASP A 117 -1.96 10.44 -34.30
N ILE A 118 -2.27 11.47 -33.51
CA ILE A 118 -1.68 12.81 -33.57
C ILE A 118 -0.17 12.76 -33.29
N ILE A 119 0.25 12.07 -32.25
CA ILE A 119 1.68 11.96 -31.85
C ILE A 119 2.46 11.22 -32.95
N ALA A 120 1.91 10.13 -33.45
CA ALA A 120 2.55 9.34 -34.50
C ALA A 120 2.70 10.11 -35.84
N GLU A 121 1.68 10.87 -36.20
CA GLU A 121 1.70 11.75 -37.35
C GLU A 121 2.75 12.85 -37.22
N ALA A 122 2.74 13.59 -36.08
CA ALA A 122 3.70 14.64 -35.80
C ALA A 122 5.14 14.12 -35.79
N ALA A 123 5.40 13.00 -35.11
CA ALA A 123 6.71 12.37 -35.09
C ALA A 123 7.17 11.95 -36.49
N GLY A 124 6.26 11.41 -37.31
CA GLY A 124 6.54 11.07 -38.69
C GLY A 124 6.88 12.28 -39.59
N ASN A 125 6.17 13.40 -39.39
CA ASN A 125 6.42 14.64 -40.12
C ASN A 125 7.75 15.28 -39.71
N LEU A 126 8.06 15.30 -38.40
CA LEU A 126 9.32 15.80 -37.89
C LEU A 126 10.51 14.95 -38.35
N ALA A 127 10.35 13.63 -38.40
CA ALA A 127 11.37 12.69 -38.89
C ALA A 127 11.70 12.96 -40.36
N LYS A 128 10.70 13.15 -41.23
CA LYS A 128 10.87 13.49 -42.66
C LYS A 128 11.59 14.82 -42.83
N LYS A 129 11.39 15.78 -41.96
CA LYS A 129 12.01 17.11 -42.01
C LYS A 129 13.37 17.15 -41.28
N HIS A 130 13.84 16.03 -40.71
CA HIS A 130 15.05 15.95 -39.88
C HIS A 130 15.04 16.98 -38.73
N ILE A 131 13.87 17.16 -38.10
CA ILE A 131 13.72 18.02 -36.95
C ILE A 131 13.74 17.13 -35.70
N GLY A 132 14.70 17.39 -34.80
CA GLY A 132 14.82 16.66 -33.50
C GLY A 132 13.65 16.97 -32.61
N ALA A 133 13.09 15.92 -32.00
CA ALA A 133 11.98 16.07 -31.04
C ALA A 133 12.08 15.08 -29.92
N LEU A 134 11.56 15.46 -28.72
CA LEU A 134 11.45 14.62 -27.53
C LEU A 134 10.05 14.77 -26.94
N ILE A 135 9.22 13.74 -27.11
CA ILE A 135 7.84 13.73 -26.64
C ILE A 135 7.72 12.70 -25.53
N VAL A 136 7.20 13.10 -24.36
CA VAL A 136 6.97 12.26 -23.21
C VAL A 136 5.48 12.03 -23.05
N VAL A 137 5.03 10.80 -23.25
CA VAL A 137 3.66 10.38 -22.97
C VAL A 137 3.61 9.90 -21.51
N HIS A 138 2.81 10.60 -20.71
CA HIS A 138 2.68 10.34 -19.28
C HIS A 138 2.08 8.96 -19.02
N GLY A 139 2.66 8.24 -18.07
CA GLY A 139 2.11 7.01 -17.55
C GLY A 139 1.26 7.22 -16.28
N THR A 140 1.39 6.32 -15.34
CA THR A 140 0.74 6.41 -14.01
C THR A 140 1.63 7.03 -12.96
N ASP A 141 2.96 6.98 -13.14
CA ASP A 141 3.92 7.51 -12.18
C ASP A 141 3.98 9.04 -12.20
N PRO A 142 4.03 9.72 -11.04
CA PRO A 142 4.18 11.17 -10.98
C PRO A 142 5.57 11.58 -11.48
N LEU A 143 5.61 12.37 -12.56
CA LEU A 143 6.85 12.80 -13.19
C LEU A 143 7.51 14.03 -12.54
N GLY A 144 6.81 14.78 -11.69
CA GLY A 144 7.27 16.05 -11.13
C GLY A 144 8.62 15.99 -10.42
N ARG A 145 9.03 14.83 -9.89
CA ARG A 145 10.33 14.62 -9.24
C ARG A 145 11.48 14.28 -10.20
N HIS A 146 11.15 13.93 -11.43
CA HIS A 146 12.11 13.47 -12.44
C HIS A 146 12.34 14.49 -13.55
N ILE A 147 11.52 15.53 -13.63
CA ILE A 147 11.60 16.57 -14.61
C ILE A 147 11.92 17.91 -13.98
N ASN A 148 12.71 18.73 -14.68
CA ASN A 148 13.07 20.06 -14.23
C ASN A 148 12.70 21.12 -15.28
N GLY A 149 12.30 22.30 -14.82
CA GLY A 149 11.92 23.39 -15.71
C GLY A 149 10.66 23.10 -16.51
N GLY A 150 10.57 23.71 -17.67
CA GLY A 150 9.42 23.64 -18.57
C GLY A 150 8.41 24.76 -18.35
N THR A 151 7.76 25.14 -19.42
CA THR A 151 6.71 26.16 -19.43
C THR A 151 5.34 25.47 -19.54
N ALA A 152 4.39 25.89 -18.71
CA ALA A 152 3.03 25.40 -18.76
C ALA A 152 2.35 25.85 -20.06
N LEU A 153 1.75 24.88 -20.77
CA LEU A 153 1.04 25.12 -22.01
C LEU A 153 -0.45 24.79 -21.88
N ASP A 154 -0.73 23.61 -21.34
CA ASP A 154 -2.07 23.05 -21.18
C ASP A 154 -2.93 23.18 -22.46
N GLY A 155 -2.30 22.95 -23.61
CA GLY A 155 -2.90 23.08 -24.93
C GLY A 155 -3.48 21.77 -25.43
N GLN A 156 -4.55 21.84 -26.24
CA GLN A 156 -5.08 20.67 -26.90
C GLN A 156 -4.06 20.11 -27.91
N LEU A 157 -3.88 18.79 -27.87
CA LEU A 157 -2.89 18.13 -28.71
C LEU A 157 -3.30 18.20 -30.23
N SER A 158 -2.37 18.62 -31.06
CA SER A 158 -2.51 18.60 -32.49
C SER A 158 -1.15 18.41 -33.17
N PRO A 159 -1.08 17.84 -34.39
CA PRO A 159 0.20 17.70 -35.10
C PRO A 159 0.90 19.05 -35.31
N VAL A 160 0.13 20.08 -35.69
CA VAL A 160 0.64 21.45 -35.93
C VAL A 160 1.25 22.04 -34.64
N LEU A 161 0.63 21.82 -33.45
CA LEU A 161 1.18 22.28 -32.18
C LEU A 161 2.52 21.63 -31.87
N LEU A 162 2.63 20.30 -32.02
CA LEU A 162 3.88 19.58 -31.79
C LEU A 162 4.97 20.00 -32.75
N GLU A 163 4.66 20.10 -34.06
CA GLU A 163 5.61 20.57 -35.05
C GLU A 163 6.09 22.00 -34.77
N SER A 164 5.19 22.90 -34.36
CA SER A 164 5.54 24.29 -34.03
C SER A 164 6.47 24.38 -32.82
N ILE A 165 6.26 23.54 -31.75
CA ILE A 165 7.10 23.53 -30.58
C ILE A 165 8.54 23.10 -30.92
N PHE A 166 8.70 22.10 -31.80
CA PHE A 166 10.02 21.56 -32.15
C PHE A 166 10.67 22.26 -33.37
N THR A 167 10.01 23.25 -33.96
CA THR A 167 10.63 24.04 -35.02
C THR A 167 11.93 24.66 -34.53
N PRO A 168 13.04 24.61 -35.30
CA PRO A 168 14.29 25.27 -34.96
C PRO A 168 14.08 26.73 -34.56
N ASN A 169 14.78 27.19 -33.52
CA ASN A 169 14.65 28.52 -32.93
C ASN A 169 13.35 28.77 -32.11
N SER A 170 12.49 27.79 -31.95
CA SER A 170 11.39 27.94 -30.98
C SER A 170 11.88 27.75 -29.54
N PRO A 171 11.25 28.38 -28.53
CA PRO A 171 11.62 28.21 -27.12
C PRO A 171 11.50 26.77 -26.64
N GLY A 172 10.76 25.92 -27.31
CA GLY A 172 10.52 24.50 -26.96
C GLY A 172 11.46 23.50 -27.63
N HIS A 173 12.33 23.97 -28.55
CA HIS A 173 13.16 23.10 -29.39
C HIS A 173 14.14 22.21 -28.57
N ASP A 174 14.74 22.77 -27.53
CA ASP A 174 15.79 22.08 -26.75
C ASP A 174 15.29 21.25 -25.57
N GLY A 175 13.98 21.14 -25.40
CA GLY A 175 13.40 20.39 -24.30
C GLY A 175 12.42 19.30 -24.76
N ALA A 176 11.83 18.64 -23.78
CA ALA A 176 10.76 17.67 -24.01
C ALA A 176 9.38 18.33 -23.91
N VAL A 177 8.42 17.77 -24.65
CA VAL A 177 6.99 18.06 -24.48
C VAL A 177 6.36 16.96 -23.67
N LEU A 178 5.71 17.33 -22.57
CA LEU A 178 4.96 16.41 -21.71
C LEU A 178 3.51 16.36 -22.17
N VAL A 179 3.07 15.18 -22.59
CA VAL A 179 1.71 14.91 -23.04
C VAL A 179 0.99 14.02 -22.03
N ARG A 180 -0.22 14.42 -21.66
CA ARG A 180 -1.13 13.59 -20.87
C ARG A 180 -2.49 13.57 -21.56
N GLU A 181 -2.99 12.37 -21.85
CA GLU A 181 -4.25 12.16 -22.54
C GLU A 181 -4.26 12.91 -23.90
N ASP A 182 -5.13 13.92 -24.07
CA ASP A 182 -5.26 14.72 -25.29
C ASP A 182 -4.65 16.13 -25.18
N ARG A 183 -3.80 16.37 -24.15
CA ARG A 183 -3.23 17.69 -23.89
C ARG A 183 -1.71 17.67 -23.80
N ALA A 184 -1.08 18.69 -24.37
CA ALA A 184 0.31 19.03 -24.12
C ALA A 184 0.35 19.91 -22.85
N LEU A 185 0.84 19.36 -21.75
CA LEU A 185 0.86 20.03 -20.45
C LEU A 185 2.00 21.03 -20.29
N LEU A 186 3.22 20.60 -20.66
CA LEU A 186 4.45 21.36 -20.52
C LEU A 186 5.29 21.23 -21.80
N PHE A 187 6.09 22.23 -22.09
CA PHE A 187 7.13 22.17 -23.14
C PHE A 187 8.45 22.74 -22.61
N GLY A 188 9.56 22.44 -23.27
CA GLY A 188 10.89 22.84 -22.84
C GLY A 188 11.33 22.19 -21.52
N VAL A 189 10.85 20.97 -21.28
CA VAL A 189 11.14 20.21 -20.03
C VAL A 189 12.49 19.54 -20.14
N HIS A 190 13.32 19.63 -19.09
CA HIS A 190 14.58 18.93 -18.97
C HIS A 190 14.38 17.58 -18.27
N LEU A 191 14.87 16.52 -18.92
CA LEU A 191 14.78 15.14 -18.41
C LEU A 191 16.12 14.71 -17.83
N PRO A 192 16.13 13.75 -16.86
CA PRO A 192 17.37 13.18 -16.35
C PRO A 192 18.07 12.36 -17.45
N LEU A 193 19.40 12.46 -17.49
CA LEU A 193 20.19 11.65 -18.39
C LEU A 193 20.42 10.24 -17.81
N SER A 194 20.43 9.22 -18.67
CA SER A 194 20.86 7.88 -18.29
C SER A 194 22.35 7.86 -17.98
N ALA A 195 22.74 7.15 -16.94
CA ALA A 195 24.14 6.92 -16.59
C ALA A 195 24.73 5.70 -17.32
N ASP A 196 23.90 4.77 -17.74
CA ASP A 196 24.31 3.55 -18.44
C ASP A 196 23.93 3.58 -19.92
N ILE A 197 24.82 4.12 -20.72
CA ILE A 197 24.71 4.21 -22.19
C ILE A 197 25.60 3.17 -22.89
N SER A 198 26.27 2.29 -22.14
CA SER A 198 27.29 1.36 -22.67
C SER A 198 26.75 0.39 -23.73
N GLN A 199 25.44 0.14 -23.72
CA GLN A 199 24.77 -0.74 -24.69
C GLN A 199 24.39 -0.04 -26.00
N TYR A 200 24.53 1.29 -26.07
CA TYR A 200 24.07 2.08 -27.22
C TYR A 200 25.22 2.91 -27.80
N GLU A 201 25.66 2.57 -29.00
CA GLU A 201 26.70 3.33 -29.72
C GLU A 201 26.10 4.58 -30.37
N ASN A 202 26.77 5.74 -30.19
CA ASN A 202 26.48 7.00 -30.86
C ASN A 202 25.01 7.47 -30.70
N ILE A 203 24.50 7.53 -29.47
CA ILE A 203 23.20 8.11 -29.18
C ILE A 203 23.34 9.59 -28.77
N GLY A 204 22.46 10.45 -29.32
CA GLY A 204 22.43 11.88 -29.01
C GLY A 204 21.80 12.17 -27.65
N LEU A 205 21.94 13.41 -27.17
CA LEU A 205 21.43 13.86 -25.87
C LEU A 205 19.93 13.59 -25.66
N ARG A 206 19.09 13.78 -26.70
CA ARG A 206 17.65 13.51 -26.60
C ARG A 206 17.35 12.03 -26.34
N HIS A 207 18.14 11.12 -26.92
CA HIS A 207 18.00 9.68 -26.66
C HIS A 207 18.44 9.30 -25.25
N THR A 208 19.56 9.90 -24.78
CA THR A 208 20.05 9.67 -23.41
C THR A 208 19.07 10.21 -22.36
N ALA A 209 18.42 11.34 -22.65
CA ALA A 209 17.39 11.91 -21.78
C ALA A 209 16.11 11.06 -21.77
N ALA A 210 15.68 10.56 -22.93
CA ALA A 210 14.54 9.64 -23.03
C ALA A 210 14.79 8.35 -22.25
N LEU A 211 15.97 7.76 -22.39
CA LEU A 211 16.39 6.57 -21.67
C LEU A 211 16.38 6.83 -20.16
N GLY A 212 17.02 7.92 -19.70
CA GLY A 212 17.12 8.26 -18.29
C GLY A 212 15.78 8.50 -17.59
N LEU A 213 14.78 9.06 -18.29
CA LEU A 213 13.43 9.14 -17.72
C LEU A 213 12.72 7.78 -17.73
N SER A 214 12.88 6.98 -18.78
CA SER A 214 12.25 5.66 -18.88
C SER A 214 12.79 4.63 -17.87
N GLU A 215 14.01 4.82 -17.34
CA GLU A 215 14.58 4.03 -16.24
C GLU A 215 13.92 4.31 -14.89
N ARG A 216 13.38 5.53 -14.73
CA ARG A 216 12.90 6.06 -13.43
C ARG A 216 11.39 6.18 -13.34
N SER A 217 10.68 5.98 -14.44
CA SER A 217 9.23 6.11 -14.53
C SER A 217 8.63 5.16 -15.55
N ASP A 218 7.33 5.00 -15.51
CA ASP A 218 6.55 4.25 -16.50
C ASP A 218 6.16 5.06 -17.74
N ALA A 219 6.72 6.29 -17.90
CA ALA A 219 6.46 7.12 -19.05
C ALA A 219 7.03 6.51 -20.34
N LEU A 220 6.34 6.77 -21.47
CA LEU A 220 6.81 6.42 -22.80
C LEU A 220 7.47 7.65 -23.42
N CYS A 221 8.75 7.57 -23.72
CA CYS A 221 9.49 8.64 -24.35
C CYS A 221 9.70 8.35 -25.83
N ILE A 222 9.33 9.30 -26.70
CA ILE A 222 9.45 9.21 -28.15
C ILE A 222 10.49 10.22 -28.56
N VAL A 223 11.51 9.76 -29.32
CA VAL A 223 12.62 10.58 -29.81
C VAL A 223 12.63 10.58 -31.30
N VAL A 224 12.74 11.75 -31.89
CA VAL A 224 13.03 11.92 -33.36
C VAL A 224 14.47 12.42 -33.48
N SER A 225 15.28 11.68 -34.21
CA SER A 225 16.67 12.05 -34.47
C SER A 225 16.74 13.13 -35.57
N GLU A 226 17.40 14.24 -35.28
CA GLU A 226 17.65 15.29 -36.25
C GLU A 226 18.70 14.89 -37.31
N GLU A 227 19.65 14.02 -36.94
CA GLU A 227 20.70 13.57 -37.84
C GLU A 227 20.21 12.49 -38.84
N ARG A 228 19.47 11.49 -38.28
CA ARG A 228 19.08 10.28 -39.01
C ARG A 228 17.65 10.31 -39.52
N GLY A 229 16.80 11.21 -39.03
CA GLY A 229 15.37 11.19 -39.30
C GLY A 229 14.67 9.92 -38.79
N THR A 230 15.29 9.21 -37.87
CA THR A 230 14.73 7.98 -37.28
C THR A 230 13.90 8.29 -36.04
N ILE A 231 12.87 7.47 -35.84
CA ILE A 231 12.05 7.54 -34.64
C ILE A 231 12.50 6.42 -33.70
N SER A 232 12.74 6.76 -32.44
CA SER A 232 13.07 5.80 -31.37
C SER A 232 12.10 5.96 -30.21
N VAL A 233 11.89 4.88 -29.47
CA VAL A 233 11.04 4.85 -28.27
C VAL A 233 11.84 4.30 -27.12
N ALA A 234 11.80 5.01 -25.97
CA ALA A 234 12.37 4.55 -24.71
C ALA A 234 11.23 4.22 -23.72
N ALA A 235 11.26 3.00 -23.17
CA ALA A 235 10.31 2.53 -22.20
C ALA A 235 10.96 1.48 -21.26
N GLY A 236 10.78 1.63 -19.95
CA GLY A 236 11.27 0.66 -18.96
C GLY A 236 12.79 0.47 -18.99
N GLY A 237 13.56 1.52 -19.32
CA GLY A 237 15.02 1.48 -19.41
C GLY A 237 15.57 0.86 -20.70
N ALA A 238 14.75 0.64 -21.71
CA ALA A 238 15.17 0.13 -23.00
C ALA A 238 14.82 1.10 -24.12
N LEU A 239 15.76 1.28 -25.06
CA LEU A 239 15.61 2.12 -26.25
C LEU A 239 15.47 1.22 -27.47
N SER A 240 14.45 1.46 -28.30
CA SER A 240 14.20 0.73 -29.54
C SER A 240 13.88 1.67 -30.70
N THR A 241 14.41 1.39 -31.89
CA THR A 241 14.09 2.13 -33.10
C THR A 241 12.77 1.62 -33.68
N VAL A 242 11.92 2.55 -34.13
CA VAL A 242 10.59 2.27 -34.69
C VAL A 242 10.54 2.54 -36.18
N HIS A 243 10.07 1.56 -36.93
CA HIS A 243 9.98 1.65 -38.37
C HIS A 243 8.62 2.21 -38.80
N GLY A 244 8.47 3.55 -38.69
CA GLY A 244 7.35 4.30 -39.23
C GLY A 244 6.23 4.64 -38.25
N PRO A 245 5.36 5.60 -38.63
CA PRO A 245 4.32 6.12 -37.73
C PRO A 245 3.26 5.10 -37.32
N SER A 246 2.96 4.12 -38.18
CA SER A 246 1.94 3.10 -37.87
C SER A 246 2.35 2.21 -36.70
N VAL A 247 3.64 1.79 -36.66
CA VAL A 247 4.17 0.98 -35.54
C VAL A 247 4.25 1.82 -34.27
N LEU A 248 4.64 3.11 -34.40
CA LEU A 248 4.65 4.03 -33.27
C LEU A 248 3.26 4.19 -32.64
N ASN A 249 2.24 4.33 -33.47
CA ASN A 249 0.85 4.42 -33.06
C ASN A 249 0.42 3.21 -32.23
N GLU A 250 0.74 2.00 -32.69
CA GLU A 250 0.43 0.78 -31.92
C GLU A 250 1.15 0.73 -30.56
N ILE A 251 2.39 1.20 -30.50
CA ILE A 251 3.16 1.26 -29.24
C ILE A 251 2.49 2.24 -28.27
N ILE A 252 2.09 3.42 -28.73
CA ILE A 252 1.41 4.43 -27.92
C ILE A 252 0.06 3.91 -27.43
N LYS A 253 -0.75 3.27 -28.30
CA LYS A 253 -2.03 2.66 -27.91
C LYS A 253 -1.86 1.56 -26.88
N LYS A 254 -0.84 0.72 -27.01
CA LYS A 254 -0.48 -0.29 -25.98
C LYS A 254 -0.07 0.34 -24.64
N HIS A 255 0.66 1.46 -24.72
CA HIS A 255 1.02 2.21 -23.52
C HIS A 255 -0.22 2.77 -22.82
N TYR A 256 -1.12 3.46 -23.53
CA TYR A 256 -2.38 3.96 -22.98
C TYR A 256 -3.27 2.84 -22.44
N ALA A 257 -3.38 1.70 -23.12
CA ALA A 257 -4.15 0.56 -22.63
C ALA A 257 -3.61 -0.02 -21.31
N ARG A 258 -2.31 0.13 -21.06
CA ARG A 258 -1.65 -0.30 -19.82
C ARG A 258 -1.85 0.73 -18.70
N CYS A 259 -1.67 2.02 -19.01
CA CYS A 259 -1.68 3.12 -18.03
C CYS A 259 -3.11 3.62 -17.71
N CYS A 260 -3.99 3.62 -18.73
CA CYS A 260 -5.37 4.07 -18.63
C CYS A 260 -6.33 2.94 -19.07
N PRO A 261 -6.39 1.83 -18.31
CA PRO A 261 -7.31 0.75 -18.67
C PRO A 261 -8.72 1.31 -18.67
N ALA A 262 -9.44 1.15 -19.79
CA ALA A 262 -10.86 1.48 -19.85
C ALA A 262 -11.56 0.86 -18.64
N PRO A 263 -12.57 1.50 -18.05
CA PRO A 263 -13.37 0.95 -16.97
C PRO A 263 -14.24 -0.20 -17.50
N LYS A 264 -13.61 -1.23 -18.01
CA LYS A 264 -14.26 -2.52 -18.19
C LYS A 264 -14.50 -3.01 -16.77
N GLY A 265 -15.77 -3.15 -16.38
CA GLY A 265 -16.11 -3.83 -15.15
C GLY A 265 -15.35 -5.15 -15.10
N ARG A 266 -14.18 -5.15 -14.47
CA ARG A 266 -13.39 -6.38 -14.31
C ARG A 266 -14.26 -7.31 -13.49
N PRO A 267 -14.68 -8.47 -14.02
CA PRO A 267 -15.40 -9.41 -13.20
C PRO A 267 -14.52 -9.75 -11.99
N LEU A 268 -15.12 -9.79 -10.80
CA LEU A 268 -14.42 -10.12 -9.55
C LEU A 268 -13.52 -11.36 -9.70
N SER A 269 -13.93 -12.29 -10.57
CA SER A 269 -13.20 -13.51 -10.89
C SER A 269 -11.82 -13.29 -11.53
N SER A 270 -11.65 -12.26 -12.35
CA SER A 270 -10.33 -11.95 -12.94
C SER A 270 -9.38 -11.37 -11.91
N TRP A 271 -9.88 -10.54 -10.99
CA TRP A 271 -9.11 -10.01 -9.87
C TRP A 271 -8.65 -11.13 -8.93
N ILE A 272 -9.50 -12.13 -8.67
CA ILE A 272 -9.14 -13.29 -7.83
C ILE A 272 -8.04 -14.14 -8.47
N ARG A 273 -8.06 -14.29 -9.80
CA ARG A 273 -7.11 -15.13 -10.55
C ARG A 273 -5.75 -14.48 -10.78
N GLU A 274 -5.68 -13.15 -10.70
CA GLU A 274 -4.44 -12.38 -10.83
C GLU A 274 -3.69 -12.39 -9.50
N SER A 275 -2.40 -12.78 -9.49
CA SER A 275 -1.52 -12.82 -8.29
C SER A 275 -2.00 -13.78 -7.18
N THR A 276 -2.47 -14.97 -7.56
CA THR A 276 -2.95 -15.96 -6.58
C THR A 276 -1.90 -16.42 -5.57
N LYS A 277 -0.64 -16.51 -5.99
CA LYS A 277 0.47 -16.91 -5.09
C LYS A 277 0.71 -15.88 -3.99
N GLU A 278 0.74 -14.60 -4.34
CA GLU A 278 0.96 -13.51 -3.40
C GLU A 278 -0.22 -13.38 -2.40
N LYS A 279 -1.45 -13.57 -2.88
CA LYS A 279 -2.65 -13.57 -2.02
C LYS A 279 -2.63 -14.75 -1.05
N ALA A 280 -2.29 -15.95 -1.53
CA ALA A 280 -2.19 -17.13 -0.67
C ALA A 280 -1.11 -16.94 0.41
N ILE A 281 0.05 -16.40 0.05
CA ILE A 281 1.13 -16.11 1.01
C ILE A 281 0.68 -15.04 2.02
N ALA A 282 0.01 -13.98 1.57
CA ALA A 282 -0.47 -12.91 2.45
C ALA A 282 -1.50 -13.42 3.47
N ILE A 283 -2.45 -14.26 3.03
CA ILE A 283 -3.45 -14.86 3.90
C ILE A 283 -2.78 -15.82 4.90
N LEU A 284 -1.83 -16.66 4.44
CA LEU A 284 -1.09 -17.57 5.31
C LEU A 284 -0.31 -16.82 6.38
N LEU A 285 0.42 -15.76 6.00
CA LEU A 285 1.19 -14.93 6.94
C LEU A 285 0.27 -14.19 7.92
N ALA A 286 -0.84 -13.64 7.47
CA ALA A 286 -1.83 -13.00 8.33
C ALA A 286 -2.42 -13.98 9.34
N PHE A 287 -2.74 -15.20 8.90
CA PHE A 287 -3.24 -16.25 9.77
C PHE A 287 -2.21 -16.69 10.82
N VAL A 288 -0.95 -16.89 10.41
CA VAL A 288 0.15 -17.22 11.34
C VAL A 288 0.34 -16.10 12.36
N LEU A 289 0.31 -14.85 11.91
CA LEU A 289 0.44 -13.69 12.80
C LEU A 289 -0.74 -13.61 13.78
N TRP A 290 -1.97 -13.84 13.31
CA TRP A 290 -3.17 -13.87 14.14
C TRP A 290 -3.09 -14.97 15.21
N VAL A 291 -2.65 -16.18 14.83
CA VAL A 291 -2.43 -17.27 15.78
C VAL A 291 -1.34 -16.89 16.80
N ALA A 292 -0.21 -16.33 16.35
CA ALA A 292 0.90 -15.98 17.24
C ALA A 292 0.54 -14.87 18.25
N VAL A 293 -0.28 -13.90 17.84
CA VAL A 293 -0.73 -12.79 18.70
C VAL A 293 -1.96 -13.19 19.50
N GLY A 294 -2.89 -13.95 18.91
CA GLY A 294 -4.12 -14.42 19.54
C GLY A 294 -3.85 -15.39 20.69
N TYR A 295 -2.76 -16.16 20.59
CA TYR A 295 -2.30 -17.05 21.65
C TYR A 295 -1.92 -16.30 22.95
N GLN A 296 -1.59 -15.01 22.87
CA GLN A 296 -1.26 -14.16 24.02
C GLN A 296 -2.47 -13.49 24.67
N ARG A 297 -3.68 -13.79 24.26
CA ARG A 297 -4.89 -13.35 24.97
C ARG A 297 -5.13 -14.26 26.18
N ASP A 298 -4.15 -14.30 27.09
CA ASP A 298 -4.33 -14.93 28.39
C ASP A 298 -5.49 -14.23 29.10
N THR A 299 -6.57 -14.97 29.27
CA THR A 299 -7.63 -14.59 30.18
C THR A 299 -7.07 -14.72 31.60
N LEU A 300 -6.68 -13.59 32.17
CA LEU A 300 -6.28 -13.53 33.55
C LEU A 300 -7.49 -13.86 34.45
N ARG A 301 -7.28 -14.75 35.37
CA ARG A 301 -8.23 -15.07 36.43
C ARG A 301 -7.72 -14.43 37.68
N ARG A 302 -8.45 -13.48 38.25
CA ARG A 302 -8.09 -12.80 39.48
C ARG A 302 -9.17 -12.95 40.51
N ASP A 303 -8.75 -13.21 41.75
CA ASP A 303 -9.61 -13.28 42.91
C ASP A 303 -9.68 -11.89 43.55
N PHE A 304 -10.89 -11.40 43.79
CA PHE A 304 -11.14 -10.14 44.45
C PHE A 304 -11.93 -10.40 45.75
N MET A 305 -11.54 -9.74 46.85
CA MET A 305 -12.34 -9.65 48.05
C MET A 305 -13.21 -8.41 47.92
N ILE A 306 -14.51 -8.60 47.74
CA ILE A 306 -15.48 -7.54 47.49
C ILE A 306 -16.37 -7.37 48.72
N PRO A 307 -16.58 -6.12 49.21
CA PRO A 307 -17.48 -5.86 50.30
C PRO A 307 -18.93 -6.21 49.91
N VAL A 308 -19.63 -6.88 50.85
CA VAL A 308 -21.03 -7.27 50.68
C VAL A 308 -21.92 -6.20 51.31
N GLU A 309 -22.76 -5.56 50.49
CA GLU A 309 -23.76 -4.62 50.92
C GLU A 309 -25.15 -5.30 50.99
N TYR A 310 -25.76 -5.33 52.14
CA TYR A 310 -27.13 -5.85 52.32
C TYR A 310 -28.14 -4.72 52.09
N LYS A 311 -29.04 -4.89 51.15
CA LYS A 311 -30.10 -3.90 50.81
C LYS A 311 -31.47 -4.44 51.15
N ASN A 312 -32.40 -3.53 51.51
CA ASN A 312 -33.82 -3.83 51.72
C ASN A 312 -34.11 -4.89 52.78
N ILE A 313 -33.40 -4.81 53.93
CA ILE A 313 -33.64 -5.74 55.06
C ILE A 313 -35.05 -5.46 55.62
N PRO A 314 -35.98 -6.42 55.60
CA PRO A 314 -37.29 -6.24 56.20
C PRO A 314 -37.19 -6.01 57.69
N GLN A 315 -38.00 -5.12 58.27
CA GLN A 315 -37.93 -4.72 59.71
C GLN A 315 -38.10 -5.88 60.72
N VAL A 316 -38.63 -7.00 60.27
CA VAL A 316 -38.89 -8.20 61.10
C VAL A 316 -37.65 -9.10 61.25
N TRP A 317 -36.61 -8.87 60.39
CA TRP A 317 -35.43 -9.73 60.35
C TRP A 317 -34.18 -8.99 60.84
N GLN A 318 -33.39 -9.66 61.63
CA GLN A 318 -32.05 -9.24 62.05
C GLN A 318 -31.01 -10.21 61.48
N ILE A 319 -29.90 -9.67 60.94
CA ILE A 319 -28.79 -10.49 60.48
C ILE A 319 -27.97 -10.91 61.72
N GLU A 320 -27.84 -12.21 61.94
CA GLU A 320 -27.08 -12.79 63.04
C GLU A 320 -25.58 -12.66 62.78
N GLU A 321 -24.77 -12.40 63.81
CA GLU A 321 -23.31 -12.34 63.72
C GLU A 321 -22.70 -13.75 63.78
N PRO A 322 -21.61 -14.06 63.00
CA PRO A 322 -20.80 -13.13 62.20
C PRO A 322 -21.39 -12.83 60.82
N ARG A 323 -21.52 -11.54 60.45
CA ARG A 323 -21.93 -11.11 59.13
C ARG A 323 -20.81 -11.36 58.13
N LEU A 324 -21.15 -11.85 56.95
CA LEU A 324 -20.24 -11.90 55.81
C LEU A 324 -20.00 -10.46 55.31
N THR A 325 -18.89 -9.85 55.69
CA THR A 325 -18.51 -8.50 55.30
C THR A 325 -17.83 -8.46 53.92
N GLU A 326 -17.22 -9.58 53.54
CA GLU A 326 -16.49 -9.71 52.29
C GLU A 326 -16.80 -11.04 51.60
N ALA A 327 -16.91 -11.02 50.30
CA ALA A 327 -17.08 -12.21 49.46
C ALA A 327 -15.92 -12.34 48.47
N LYS A 328 -15.41 -13.56 48.31
CA LYS A 328 -14.39 -13.87 47.31
C LYS A 328 -15.07 -14.06 45.95
N VAL A 329 -14.82 -13.13 45.03
CA VAL A 329 -15.33 -13.19 43.65
C VAL A 329 -14.18 -13.43 42.70
N ILE A 330 -14.34 -14.42 41.78
CA ILE A 330 -13.36 -14.75 40.78
C ILE A 330 -13.80 -14.12 39.48
N LEU A 331 -13.06 -13.11 39.02
CA LEU A 331 -13.28 -12.47 37.74
C LEU A 331 -12.34 -13.05 36.69
N GLN A 332 -12.87 -13.30 35.51
CA GLN A 332 -12.09 -13.76 34.37
C GLN A 332 -12.23 -12.75 33.21
N GLY A 333 -11.11 -12.21 32.74
CA GLY A 333 -11.11 -11.21 31.69
C GLY A 333 -9.73 -10.94 31.08
N SER A 334 -9.65 -10.09 30.08
CA SER A 334 -8.37 -9.70 29.48
C SER A 334 -7.55 -8.84 30.46
N ALA A 335 -6.22 -8.84 30.30
CA ALA A 335 -5.32 -8.00 31.10
C ALA A 335 -5.66 -6.49 30.98
N GLN A 336 -6.20 -6.05 29.85
CA GLN A 336 -6.67 -4.67 29.65
C GLN A 336 -7.94 -4.36 30.45
N ALA A 337 -8.89 -5.30 30.50
CA ALA A 337 -10.11 -5.14 31.30
C ALA A 337 -9.76 -4.98 32.79
N PHE A 338 -8.79 -5.76 33.29
CA PHE A 338 -8.35 -5.64 34.69
C PHE A 338 -7.58 -4.35 35.00
N ARG A 339 -6.92 -3.71 33.99
CA ARG A 339 -6.29 -2.40 34.18
C ARG A 339 -7.30 -1.25 34.30
N LEU A 340 -8.46 -1.40 33.66
CA LEU A 340 -9.53 -0.41 33.70
C LEU A 340 -10.49 -0.65 34.88
N LEU A 341 -10.42 -1.81 35.54
CA LEU A 341 -11.26 -2.16 36.64
C LEU A 341 -10.75 -1.46 37.92
N HIS A 342 -11.56 -0.57 38.47
CA HIS A 342 -11.29 0.08 39.75
C HIS A 342 -11.77 -0.85 40.85
N GLU A 343 -10.86 -1.49 41.61
CA GLU A 343 -11.18 -2.43 42.70
C GLU A 343 -12.13 -1.82 43.72
N LYS A 344 -12.00 -0.50 43.99
CA LYS A 344 -12.84 0.23 44.95
C LYS A 344 -14.29 0.43 44.48
N SER A 345 -14.60 0.21 43.21
CA SER A 345 -15.96 0.33 42.69
C SER A 345 -16.74 -0.99 42.68
N LEU A 346 -16.07 -2.09 42.94
CA LEU A 346 -16.69 -3.40 42.98
C LEU A 346 -17.41 -3.58 44.35
N ARG A 347 -18.74 -3.76 44.30
CA ARG A 347 -19.59 -4.03 45.44
C ARG A 347 -20.56 -5.15 45.12
N LEU A 348 -20.75 -6.06 46.02
CA LEU A 348 -21.73 -7.11 45.88
C LEU A 348 -22.98 -6.70 46.68
N SER A 349 -24.04 -6.31 46.01
CA SER A 349 -25.29 -5.95 46.67
C SER A 349 -26.21 -7.17 46.74
N LEU A 350 -26.62 -7.55 47.95
CA LEU A 350 -27.62 -8.57 48.23
C LEU A 350 -28.94 -7.89 48.55
N ASP A 351 -29.93 -8.04 47.71
CA ASP A 351 -31.28 -7.56 47.97
C ASP A 351 -32.05 -8.63 48.77
N LEU A 352 -32.39 -8.27 49.99
CA LEU A 352 -33.06 -9.15 50.94
C LEU A 352 -34.59 -8.96 50.98
N SER A 353 -35.17 -8.19 50.04
CA SER A 353 -36.61 -7.94 49.98
C SER A 353 -37.46 -9.18 49.79
N SER A 354 -36.90 -10.24 49.18
CA SER A 354 -37.62 -11.50 48.89
C SER A 354 -37.44 -12.61 49.92
N ILE A 355 -36.86 -12.32 51.08
CA ILE A 355 -36.70 -13.31 52.17
C ILE A 355 -38.07 -13.69 52.75
N SER A 356 -38.37 -15.01 52.77
CA SER A 356 -39.48 -15.60 53.50
C SER A 356 -39.00 -16.77 54.35
N GLU A 357 -39.79 -17.19 55.36
CA GLU A 357 -39.44 -18.31 56.25
C GLU A 357 -39.17 -19.63 55.48
N THR A 358 -39.64 -19.75 54.26
CA THR A 358 -39.52 -20.95 53.42
C THR A 358 -38.36 -20.88 52.43
N ASN A 359 -37.82 -19.69 52.13
CA ASN A 359 -36.78 -19.52 51.13
C ASN A 359 -35.52 -18.86 51.72
N ARG A 360 -34.55 -19.69 52.10
CA ARG A 360 -33.28 -19.29 52.75
C ARG A 360 -32.08 -19.31 51.81
N GLU A 361 -32.26 -19.66 50.54
CA GLU A 361 -31.19 -19.72 49.54
C GLU A 361 -31.34 -18.59 48.52
N PHE A 362 -30.25 -17.89 48.28
CA PHE A 362 -30.15 -16.85 47.24
C PHE A 362 -29.34 -17.33 46.06
N SER A 363 -29.89 -17.29 44.89
CA SER A 363 -29.11 -17.42 43.67
C SER A 363 -28.58 -16.01 43.26
N LEU A 364 -27.28 -15.84 43.20
CA LEU A 364 -26.65 -14.68 42.63
C LEU A 364 -26.83 -14.70 41.13
N GLY A 365 -27.82 -13.96 40.59
CA GLY A 365 -28.03 -13.77 39.19
C GLY A 365 -26.87 -12.96 38.59
N ARG A 366 -26.55 -13.25 37.32
CA ARG A 366 -25.70 -12.35 36.52
C ARG A 366 -26.56 -11.17 36.07
N GLU A 367 -26.30 -9.96 36.58
CA GLU A 367 -26.64 -8.74 35.87
C GLU A 367 -25.53 -8.26 34.94
#